data_c687a04dc205f0e11007cfddb3a77944
#
_entry.id   c687a04dc205f0e11007cfddb3a77944
#
_cell.length_a   1.000
_cell.length_b   1.000
_cell.length_c   1.000
_cell.angle_alpha   90.00
_cell.angle_beta   90.00
_cell.angle_gamma   90.00
#
_symmetry.space_group_name_H-M   'P 1'
#
loop_
_entity.id
_entity.type
_entity.pdbx_description
1 polymer ?
#
loop_
_entity_poly.entity_id
_entity_poly.type
_entity_poly.pdbx_seq_one_letter_code
_entity_poly.pdbx_strand_id
1 'polypeptide(L)'
;MNHTENTQNQWTKDLALYIQHLVSPDGRDTFESTPLLAEKLYELSSYKEGDTLLDLGCGWGKSLAPFVPHFKELIGVDMSVENLDRAKAIYQAQPNVRFEQGKIQELNLPTQSVDVMITALALHQIPLEEFYGVCQKLHTILKNEGELLMADELILFNPEENIPLFDSVYRYLLANTTPKAVYEQYIKPYLEKGHKYTFEEMKKNTPPEYQFHALIEVETLLATAGFKVKEVVEVTPFFGFLKIVKS
;
A
#
# COMPACT_ATOMS: atom_id res chain seq x y z
N MET A 1 -6.80 -29.83 -14.43
CA MET A 1 -6.83 -28.42 -14.01
C MET A 1 -5.72 -28.25 -13.00
N ASN A 2 -4.78 -27.35 -13.28
CA ASN A 2 -3.60 -27.18 -12.43
C ASN A 2 -3.99 -26.52 -11.10
N HIS A 3 -3.49 -27.08 -10.00
CA HIS A 3 -3.68 -26.55 -8.65
C HIS A 3 -3.32 -25.05 -8.57
N THR A 4 -2.33 -24.61 -9.35
CA THR A 4 -1.85 -23.22 -9.46
C THR A 4 -2.89 -22.26 -10.05
N GLU A 5 -3.62 -22.66 -11.11
CA GLU A 5 -4.67 -21.83 -11.72
C GLU A 5 -5.87 -21.60 -10.76
N ASN A 6 -6.21 -22.62 -9.97
CA ASN A 6 -7.29 -22.51 -9.00
C ASN A 6 -6.91 -21.54 -7.85
N THR A 7 -5.67 -21.58 -7.41
CA THR A 7 -5.13 -20.67 -6.38
C THR A 7 -5.10 -19.23 -6.88
N GLN A 8 -4.61 -18.97 -8.09
CA GLN A 8 -4.58 -17.63 -8.70
C GLN A 8 -5.97 -17.04 -8.88
N ASN A 9 -6.95 -17.84 -9.28
CA ASN A 9 -8.35 -17.42 -9.36
C ASN A 9 -8.94 -17.06 -7.98
N GLN A 10 -8.48 -17.73 -6.92
CA GLN A 10 -8.89 -17.39 -5.54
C GLN A 10 -8.27 -16.05 -5.12
N TRP A 11 -7.00 -15.81 -5.36
CA TRP A 11 -6.37 -14.51 -5.07
C TRP A 11 -7.08 -13.33 -5.75
N THR A 12 -7.49 -13.50 -7.03
CA THR A 12 -8.27 -12.47 -7.73
C THR A 12 -9.59 -12.16 -7.01
N LYS A 13 -10.29 -13.18 -6.51
CA LYS A 13 -11.54 -12.98 -5.78
C LYS A 13 -11.32 -12.30 -4.44
N ASP A 14 -10.30 -12.72 -3.70
CA ASP A 14 -10.00 -12.18 -2.38
C ASP A 14 -9.57 -10.71 -2.48
N LEU A 15 -8.73 -10.37 -3.46
CA LEU A 15 -8.35 -8.96 -3.73
C LEU A 15 -9.55 -8.10 -4.12
N ALA A 16 -10.43 -8.59 -4.97
CA ALA A 16 -11.60 -7.84 -5.43
C ALA A 16 -12.57 -7.43 -4.31
N LEU A 17 -12.47 -8.05 -3.13
CA LEU A 17 -13.20 -7.61 -1.94
C LEU A 17 -12.67 -6.30 -1.36
N TYR A 18 -11.37 -6.02 -1.51
CA TYR A 18 -10.70 -4.90 -0.83
C TYR A 18 -10.25 -3.79 -1.77
N ILE A 19 -9.95 -4.11 -3.02
CA ILE A 19 -9.41 -3.15 -3.97
C ILE A 19 -10.18 -3.18 -5.29
N GLN A 20 -10.27 -2.01 -5.92
CA GLN A 20 -10.82 -1.85 -7.25
C GLN A 20 -9.86 -1.00 -8.08
N HIS A 21 -9.39 -1.57 -9.19
CA HIS A 21 -8.59 -0.84 -10.15
C HIS A 21 -9.47 0.09 -10.99
N LEU A 22 -9.10 1.35 -11.07
CA LEU A 22 -9.80 2.40 -11.83
C LEU A 22 -8.80 3.23 -12.60
N VAL A 23 -9.27 3.88 -13.65
CA VAL A 23 -8.50 4.91 -14.36
C VAL A 23 -8.78 6.26 -13.72
N SER A 24 -7.74 6.96 -13.26
CA SER A 24 -7.85 8.30 -12.70
C SER A 24 -8.27 9.32 -13.76
N PRO A 25 -8.78 10.52 -13.37
CA PRO A 25 -9.18 11.57 -14.32
C PRO A 25 -8.07 12.03 -15.28
N ASP A 26 -6.80 11.91 -14.88
CA ASP A 26 -5.63 12.22 -15.72
C ASP A 26 -5.19 11.05 -16.62
N GLY A 27 -5.97 9.96 -16.66
CA GLY A 27 -5.73 8.80 -17.50
C GLY A 27 -4.70 7.80 -16.97
N ARG A 28 -4.24 7.97 -15.72
CA ARG A 28 -3.36 6.99 -15.06
C ARG A 28 -4.17 5.88 -14.42
N ASP A 29 -3.57 4.72 -14.37
CA ASP A 29 -4.10 3.64 -13.55
C ASP A 29 -4.03 4.01 -12.07
N THR A 30 -5.10 3.77 -11.35
CA THR A 30 -5.18 4.01 -9.91
C THR A 30 -5.97 2.90 -9.24
N PHE A 31 -5.77 2.75 -7.93
CA PHE A 31 -6.56 1.86 -7.10
C PHE A 31 -7.52 2.69 -6.26
N GLU A 32 -8.78 2.29 -6.23
CA GLU A 32 -9.76 2.86 -5.34
C GLU A 32 -9.97 1.92 -4.16
N SER A 33 -9.83 2.46 -2.93
CA SER A 33 -10.19 1.73 -1.73
C SER A 33 -11.68 1.42 -1.75
N THR A 34 -12.04 0.16 -1.62
CA THR A 34 -13.43 -0.22 -1.40
C THR A 34 -13.84 0.15 0.02
N PRO A 35 -15.15 0.27 0.30
CA PRO A 35 -15.61 0.44 1.69
C PRO A 35 -15.06 -0.62 2.63
N LEU A 36 -14.95 -1.88 2.18
CA LEU A 36 -14.42 -2.97 2.99
C LEU A 36 -12.95 -2.77 3.39
N LEU A 37 -12.11 -2.22 2.49
CA LEU A 37 -10.71 -1.88 2.81
C LEU A 37 -10.66 -0.78 3.88
N ALA A 38 -11.44 0.29 3.69
CA ALA A 38 -11.51 1.40 4.63
C ALA A 38 -12.03 0.95 6.02
N GLU A 39 -13.08 0.13 6.05
CA GLU A 39 -13.62 -0.49 7.27
C GLU A 39 -12.56 -1.35 7.96
N LYS A 40 -11.77 -2.13 7.22
CA LYS A 40 -10.71 -2.96 7.81
C LYS A 40 -9.58 -2.16 8.42
N LEU A 41 -9.15 -1.07 7.78
CA LEU A 41 -8.19 -0.13 8.37
C LEU A 41 -8.75 0.50 9.64
N TYR A 42 -10.04 0.88 9.63
CA TYR A 42 -10.72 1.43 10.80
C TYR A 42 -10.81 0.42 11.96
N GLU A 43 -11.17 -0.84 11.69
CA GLU A 43 -11.21 -1.91 12.70
C GLU A 43 -9.86 -2.19 13.38
N LEU A 44 -8.75 -2.06 12.62
CA LEU A 44 -7.40 -2.24 13.13
C LEU A 44 -6.91 -1.07 13.98
N SER A 45 -7.54 0.10 13.84
CA SER A 45 -7.13 1.32 14.54
C SER A 45 -7.42 1.24 16.04
N SER A 46 -6.49 1.78 16.82
CA SER A 46 -6.65 2.02 18.26
C SER A 46 -6.91 3.48 18.58
N TYR A 47 -7.51 4.22 17.64
CA TYR A 47 -7.78 5.65 17.75
C TYR A 47 -8.56 6.01 19.03
N LYS A 48 -8.45 7.28 19.41
CA LYS A 48 -9.26 7.91 20.46
C LYS A 48 -10.04 9.08 19.85
N GLU A 49 -11.22 9.33 20.38
CA GLU A 49 -12.02 10.51 19.98
C GLU A 49 -11.18 11.78 20.06
N GLY A 50 -11.16 12.55 18.98
CA GLY A 50 -10.41 13.78 18.91
C GLY A 50 -8.97 13.67 18.44
N ASP A 51 -8.54 12.47 18.01
CA ASP A 51 -7.23 12.25 17.40
C ASP A 51 -7.10 12.97 16.03
N THR A 52 -5.87 13.14 15.58
CA THR A 52 -5.52 13.63 14.24
C THR A 52 -5.08 12.46 13.36
N LEU A 53 -5.65 12.36 12.16
CA LEU A 53 -5.33 11.33 11.18
C LEU A 53 -4.61 11.91 9.96
N LEU A 54 -3.61 11.19 9.45
CA LEU A 54 -2.93 11.45 8.18
C LEU A 54 -3.11 10.28 7.22
N ASP A 55 -3.66 10.53 6.03
CA ASP A 55 -3.78 9.56 4.95
C ASP A 55 -2.70 9.81 3.89
N LEU A 56 -1.80 8.84 3.74
CA LEU A 56 -0.62 8.89 2.88
C LEU A 56 -0.94 8.30 1.50
N GLY A 57 -0.93 9.14 0.46
CA GLY A 57 -1.37 8.75 -0.87
C GLY A 57 -2.89 8.59 -0.91
N CYS A 58 -3.61 9.58 -0.39
CA CYS A 58 -5.05 9.49 -0.14
C CYS A 58 -5.92 9.35 -1.40
N GLY A 59 -5.38 9.56 -2.60
CA GLY A 59 -6.14 9.52 -3.83
C GLY A 59 -7.41 10.36 -3.75
N TRP A 60 -8.56 9.73 -3.92
CA TRP A 60 -9.87 10.38 -3.81
C TRP A 60 -10.41 10.47 -2.37
N GLY A 61 -9.61 10.09 -1.37
CA GLY A 61 -9.95 10.16 0.05
C GLY A 61 -10.94 9.09 0.52
N LYS A 62 -11.17 8.01 -0.23
CA LYS A 62 -12.19 7.02 0.13
C LYS A 62 -11.85 6.23 1.38
N SER A 63 -10.57 6.02 1.67
CA SER A 63 -10.08 5.40 2.92
C SER A 63 -10.42 6.22 4.17
N LEU A 64 -10.67 7.52 4.04
CA LEU A 64 -11.02 8.40 5.17
C LEU A 64 -12.45 8.20 5.70
N ALA A 65 -13.36 7.69 4.88
CA ALA A 65 -14.80 7.72 5.17
C ALA A 65 -15.20 7.20 6.56
N PRO A 66 -14.74 6.03 7.06
CA PRO A 66 -15.13 5.53 8.38
C PRO A 66 -14.51 6.34 9.52
N PHE A 67 -13.44 7.10 9.28
CA PHE A 67 -12.74 7.88 10.31
C PHE A 67 -13.33 9.29 10.52
N VAL A 68 -14.03 9.85 9.53
CA VAL A 68 -14.54 11.23 9.55
C VAL A 68 -15.34 11.58 10.81
N PRO A 69 -16.25 10.73 11.31
CA PRO A 69 -17.07 11.07 12.48
C PRO A 69 -16.29 11.14 13.80
N HIS A 70 -15.09 10.56 13.85
CA HIS A 70 -14.39 10.27 15.11
C HIS A 70 -13.14 11.13 15.33
N PHE A 71 -12.59 11.70 14.25
CA PHE A 71 -11.33 12.43 14.31
C PHE A 71 -11.56 13.94 14.32
N LYS A 72 -10.75 14.63 15.11
CA LYS A 72 -10.75 16.10 15.16
C LYS A 72 -10.28 16.72 13.84
N GLU A 73 -9.29 16.09 13.23
CA GLU A 73 -8.68 16.53 11.97
C GLU A 73 -8.25 15.33 11.14
N LEU A 74 -8.60 15.33 9.86
CA LEU A 74 -8.14 14.36 8.88
C LEU A 74 -7.40 15.10 7.77
N ILE A 75 -6.18 14.66 7.50
CA ILE A 75 -5.28 15.26 6.51
C ILE A 75 -5.02 14.22 5.43
N GLY A 76 -5.49 14.47 4.21
CA GLY A 76 -5.14 13.64 3.05
C GLY A 76 -3.99 14.26 2.28
N VAL A 77 -2.97 13.48 1.94
CA VAL A 77 -1.84 13.91 1.11
C VAL A 77 -1.77 13.05 -0.15
N ASP A 78 -1.73 13.69 -1.30
CA ASP A 78 -1.54 13.03 -2.59
C ASP A 78 -0.74 13.93 -3.54
N MET A 79 -0.01 13.35 -4.49
CA MET A 79 0.74 14.13 -5.48
C MET A 79 -0.12 14.61 -6.65
N SER A 80 -1.23 13.94 -6.93
CA SER A 80 -2.13 14.24 -8.05
C SER A 80 -3.14 15.32 -7.69
N VAL A 81 -3.08 16.45 -8.39
CA VAL A 81 -4.06 17.55 -8.26
C VAL A 81 -5.47 17.06 -8.58
N GLU A 82 -5.61 16.26 -9.64
CA GLU A 82 -6.90 15.73 -10.10
C GLU A 82 -7.55 14.84 -9.05
N ASN A 83 -6.77 14.00 -8.38
CA ASN A 83 -7.24 13.17 -7.27
C ASN A 83 -7.72 14.04 -6.10
N LEU A 84 -6.91 15.05 -5.73
CA LEU A 84 -7.24 15.96 -4.63
C LEU A 84 -8.46 16.84 -4.91
N ASP A 85 -8.66 17.29 -6.14
CA ASP A 85 -9.84 18.07 -6.51
C ASP A 85 -11.11 17.22 -6.38
N ARG A 86 -11.02 15.94 -6.74
CA ARG A 86 -12.11 14.99 -6.53
C ARG A 86 -12.35 14.71 -5.04
N ALA A 87 -11.28 14.50 -4.26
CA ALA A 87 -11.39 14.33 -2.82
C ALA A 87 -12.03 15.52 -2.12
N LYS A 88 -11.60 16.77 -2.45
CA LYS A 88 -12.19 18.01 -1.94
C LYS A 88 -13.67 18.13 -2.27
N ALA A 89 -14.09 17.72 -3.48
CA ALA A 89 -15.50 17.72 -3.86
C ALA A 89 -16.32 16.71 -3.02
N ILE A 90 -15.77 15.52 -2.74
CA ILE A 90 -16.42 14.51 -1.89
C ILE A 90 -16.61 15.03 -0.47
N TYR A 91 -15.58 15.66 0.10
CA TYR A 91 -15.53 16.07 1.50
C TYR A 91 -15.88 17.56 1.74
N GLN A 92 -16.45 18.26 0.77
CA GLN A 92 -16.74 19.71 0.85
C GLN A 92 -17.60 20.12 2.07
N ALA A 93 -18.42 19.19 2.58
CA ALA A 93 -19.28 19.43 3.75
C ALA A 93 -18.64 19.00 5.08
N GLN A 94 -17.40 18.51 5.07
CA GLN A 94 -16.70 17.99 6.25
C GLN A 94 -15.61 18.98 6.69
N PRO A 95 -15.89 19.84 7.69
CA PRO A 95 -14.96 20.91 8.09
C PRO A 95 -13.66 20.40 8.75
N ASN A 96 -13.65 19.15 9.20
CA ASN A 96 -12.51 18.51 9.81
C ASN A 96 -11.62 17.76 8.82
N VAL A 97 -11.92 17.78 7.52
CA VAL A 97 -11.13 17.12 6.47
C VAL A 97 -10.45 18.17 5.61
N ARG A 98 -9.13 18.04 5.44
CA ARG A 98 -8.35 18.86 4.53
C ARG A 98 -7.40 18.03 3.67
N PHE A 99 -7.04 18.57 2.51
CA PHE A 99 -6.16 17.90 1.56
C PHE A 99 -4.97 18.79 1.19
N GLU A 100 -3.77 18.20 1.16
CA GLU A 100 -2.52 18.84 0.80
C GLU A 100 -1.90 18.13 -0.40
N GLN A 101 -1.42 18.92 -1.37
CA GLN A 101 -0.64 18.36 -2.49
C GLN A 101 0.81 18.16 -2.06
N GLY A 102 1.33 16.96 -2.25
CA GLY A 102 2.73 16.66 -1.98
C GLY A 102 3.07 15.19 -2.18
N LYS A 103 4.34 14.92 -2.26
CA LYS A 103 4.86 13.55 -2.23
C LYS A 103 5.06 13.10 -0.78
N ILE A 104 4.87 11.82 -0.51
CA ILE A 104 5.11 11.23 0.82
C ILE A 104 6.57 11.48 1.26
N GLN A 105 7.52 11.42 0.33
CA GLN A 105 8.93 11.68 0.58
C GLN A 105 9.22 13.14 1.00
N GLU A 106 8.32 14.07 0.68
CA GLU A 106 8.52 15.51 0.91
C GLU A 106 7.63 16.07 2.03
N LEU A 107 6.90 15.22 2.76
CA LEU A 107 6.03 15.61 3.86
C LEU A 107 6.72 16.57 4.84
N ASN A 108 6.02 17.64 5.19
CA ASN A 108 6.50 18.66 6.13
C ASN A 108 5.42 19.01 7.14
N LEU A 109 5.08 18.07 8.01
CA LEU A 109 4.16 18.27 9.14
C LEU A 109 4.96 18.44 10.44
N PRO A 110 4.38 19.11 11.46
CA PRO A 110 5.05 19.27 12.74
C PRO A 110 5.40 17.93 13.40
N THR A 111 6.50 17.92 14.14
CA THR A 111 6.91 16.75 14.92
C THR A 111 5.81 16.36 15.91
N GLN A 112 5.52 15.05 16.04
CA GLN A 112 4.54 14.49 16.96
C GLN A 112 3.16 15.17 16.87
N SER A 113 2.68 15.41 15.63
CA SER A 113 1.40 16.08 15.39
C SER A 113 0.26 15.13 15.01
N VAL A 114 0.58 13.89 14.63
CA VAL A 114 -0.38 12.91 14.10
C VAL A 114 -0.49 11.73 15.07
N ASP A 115 -1.71 11.31 15.36
CA ASP A 115 -2.00 10.16 16.23
C ASP A 115 -2.11 8.87 15.41
N VAL A 116 -2.78 8.92 14.26
CA VAL A 116 -2.98 7.79 13.38
C VAL A 116 -2.57 8.15 11.96
N MET A 117 -1.73 7.32 11.36
CA MET A 117 -1.46 7.36 9.92
C MET A 117 -2.12 6.18 9.25
N ILE A 118 -2.71 6.40 8.09
CA ILE A 118 -3.19 5.33 7.22
C ILE A 118 -2.55 5.44 5.85
N THR A 119 -2.44 4.31 5.16
CA THR A 119 -2.03 4.25 3.76
C THR A 119 -2.69 3.06 3.09
N ALA A 120 -3.18 3.27 1.88
CA ALA A 120 -3.84 2.25 1.09
C ALA A 120 -3.28 2.25 -0.33
N LEU A 121 -2.54 1.19 -0.69
CA LEU A 121 -1.96 0.97 -2.02
C LEU A 121 -1.06 2.13 -2.50
N ALA A 122 -0.24 2.69 -1.60
CA ALA A 122 0.61 3.82 -1.93
C ALA A 122 2.09 3.60 -1.61
N LEU A 123 2.44 2.94 -0.50
CA LEU A 123 3.83 2.82 -0.09
C LEU A 123 4.63 1.82 -0.94
N HIS A 124 3.99 0.81 -1.54
CA HIS A 124 4.66 -0.10 -2.49
C HIS A 124 5.24 0.61 -3.72
N GLN A 125 4.76 1.82 -4.04
CA GLN A 125 5.25 2.64 -5.15
C GLN A 125 6.55 3.39 -4.81
N ILE A 126 6.98 3.37 -3.56
CA ILE A 126 8.23 4.03 -3.13
C ILE A 126 9.38 3.04 -3.30
N PRO A 127 10.43 3.39 -4.08
CA PRO A 127 11.61 2.55 -4.19
C PRO A 127 12.20 2.23 -2.82
N LEU A 128 12.66 1.00 -2.62
CA LEU A 128 13.13 0.51 -1.33
C LEU A 128 14.31 1.36 -0.78
N GLU A 129 15.14 1.90 -1.67
CA GLU A 129 16.25 2.80 -1.33
C GLU A 129 15.81 4.14 -0.73
N GLU A 130 14.59 4.61 -1.07
CA GLU A 130 14.00 5.84 -0.50
C GLU A 130 13.17 5.55 0.75
N PHE A 131 12.74 4.28 0.93
CA PHE A 131 11.76 3.89 1.95
C PHE A 131 12.24 4.18 3.38
N TYR A 132 13.55 3.99 3.67
CA TYR A 132 14.10 4.32 4.98
C TYR A 132 13.93 5.80 5.33
N GLY A 133 14.24 6.71 4.38
CA GLY A 133 14.05 8.16 4.59
C GLY A 133 12.58 8.54 4.83
N VAL A 134 11.66 7.86 4.15
CA VAL A 134 10.21 8.00 4.40
C VAL A 134 9.87 7.53 5.81
N CYS A 135 10.32 6.35 6.23
CA CYS A 135 10.07 5.83 7.57
C CYS A 135 10.58 6.78 8.67
N GLN A 136 11.78 7.35 8.53
CA GLN A 136 12.31 8.34 9.49
C GLN A 136 11.43 9.58 9.59
N LYS A 137 10.92 10.07 8.46
CA LYS A 137 10.01 11.21 8.42
C LYS A 137 8.67 10.89 9.08
N LEU A 138 8.06 9.76 8.75
CA LEU A 138 6.83 9.30 9.39
C LEU A 138 7.01 9.11 10.90
N HIS A 139 8.15 8.56 11.32
CA HIS A 139 8.47 8.43 12.74
C HIS A 139 8.55 9.79 13.45
N THR A 140 9.08 10.80 12.81
CA THR A 140 9.16 12.15 13.38
C THR A 140 7.78 12.79 13.54
N ILE A 141 6.89 12.62 12.56
CA ILE A 141 5.55 13.22 12.52
C ILE A 141 4.59 12.49 13.46
N LEU A 142 4.67 11.16 13.55
CA LEU A 142 3.81 10.34 14.39
C LEU A 142 4.10 10.58 15.87
N LYS A 143 3.06 10.69 16.71
CA LYS A 143 3.18 10.76 18.17
C LYS A 143 3.76 9.45 18.74
N ASN A 144 4.27 9.49 19.97
CA ASN A 144 4.90 8.30 20.58
C ASN A 144 3.93 7.13 20.74
N GLU A 145 2.68 7.41 21.12
CA GLU A 145 1.60 6.40 21.25
C GLU A 145 0.81 6.21 19.92
N GLY A 146 1.28 6.83 18.84
CA GLY A 146 0.61 6.78 17.54
C GLY A 146 0.84 5.48 16.81
N GLU A 147 0.04 5.25 15.76
CA GLU A 147 0.08 4.06 14.93
C GLU A 147 0.05 4.40 13.43
N LEU A 148 0.69 3.54 12.63
CA LEU A 148 0.58 3.55 11.17
C LEU A 148 -0.13 2.26 10.74
N LEU A 149 -1.26 2.41 10.05
CA LEU A 149 -2.04 1.33 9.47
C LEU A 149 -1.81 1.30 7.96
N MET A 150 -1.37 0.19 7.45
CA MET A 150 -1.01 0.02 6.05
C MET A 150 -1.82 -1.10 5.43
N ALA A 151 -2.46 -0.84 4.30
CA ALA A 151 -3.06 -1.85 3.43
C ALA A 151 -2.33 -1.79 2.10
N ASP A 152 -1.49 -2.79 1.79
CA ASP A 152 -0.62 -2.66 0.63
C ASP A 152 -0.21 -4.00 -0.01
N GLU A 153 0.33 -3.91 -1.22
CA GLU A 153 0.90 -5.02 -1.96
C GLU A 153 2.34 -5.26 -1.49
N LEU A 154 2.51 -6.30 -0.67
CA LEU A 154 3.81 -6.76 -0.15
C LEU A 154 3.89 -8.29 -0.24
N ILE A 155 5.05 -8.82 -0.55
CA ILE A 155 5.29 -10.27 -0.43
C ILE A 155 5.37 -10.61 1.05
N LEU A 156 4.31 -11.23 1.59
CA LEU A 156 4.10 -11.43 3.03
C LEU A 156 4.80 -12.67 3.61
N PHE A 157 5.61 -13.35 2.83
CA PHE A 157 6.41 -14.52 3.23
C PHE A 157 7.90 -14.28 2.90
N ASN A 158 8.78 -15.14 3.40
CA ASN A 158 10.19 -15.10 2.98
C ASN A 158 10.33 -15.68 1.56
N PRO A 159 10.57 -14.87 0.52
CA PRO A 159 10.63 -15.34 -0.86
C PRO A 159 11.86 -16.19 -1.18
N GLU A 160 12.92 -16.09 -0.38
CA GLU A 160 14.14 -16.90 -0.55
C GLU A 160 13.96 -18.32 0.01
N GLU A 161 13.12 -18.47 1.05
CA GLU A 161 12.81 -19.77 1.65
C GLU A 161 11.69 -20.51 0.92
N ASN A 162 10.84 -19.80 0.19
CA ASN A 162 9.71 -20.39 -0.54
C ASN A 162 9.68 -19.99 -2.03
N ILE A 163 10.71 -20.43 -2.75
CA ILE A 163 10.87 -20.16 -4.19
C ILE A 163 9.64 -20.60 -5.02
N PRO A 164 9.01 -21.78 -4.78
CA PRO A 164 7.83 -22.17 -5.56
C PRO A 164 6.63 -21.23 -5.37
N LEU A 165 6.41 -20.74 -4.16
CA LEU A 165 5.34 -19.77 -3.90
C LEU A 165 5.69 -18.41 -4.52
N PHE A 166 6.96 -17.98 -4.41
CA PHE A 166 7.42 -16.76 -5.04
C PHE A 166 7.20 -16.78 -6.56
N ASP A 167 7.62 -17.86 -7.25
CA ASP A 167 7.40 -18.00 -8.69
C ASP A 167 5.92 -17.90 -9.06
N SER A 168 5.04 -18.54 -8.26
CA SER A 168 3.58 -18.49 -8.48
C SER A 168 3.00 -17.08 -8.28
N VAL A 169 3.39 -16.40 -7.20
CA VAL A 169 2.98 -15.01 -6.91
C VAL A 169 3.47 -14.05 -7.97
N TYR A 170 4.75 -14.11 -8.31
CA TYR A 170 5.36 -13.20 -9.28
C TYR A 170 4.77 -13.36 -10.68
N ARG A 171 4.47 -14.59 -11.11
CA ARG A 171 3.74 -14.84 -12.36
C ARG A 171 2.35 -14.22 -12.35
N TYR A 172 1.64 -14.34 -11.24
CA TYR A 172 0.33 -13.72 -11.08
C TYR A 172 0.42 -12.19 -11.19
N LEU A 173 1.35 -11.58 -10.45
CA LEU A 173 1.56 -10.13 -10.49
C LEU A 173 1.94 -9.66 -11.89
N LEU A 174 2.91 -10.29 -12.54
CA LEU A 174 3.28 -9.95 -13.93
C LEU A 174 2.10 -10.03 -14.90
N ALA A 175 1.22 -11.01 -14.74
CA ALA A 175 0.06 -11.16 -15.61
C ALA A 175 -1.04 -10.11 -15.39
N ASN A 176 -1.13 -9.55 -14.16
CA ASN A 176 -2.23 -8.67 -13.77
C ASN A 176 -1.82 -7.20 -13.63
N THR A 177 -0.52 -6.90 -13.46
CA THR A 177 -0.03 -5.51 -13.30
C THR A 177 0.75 -5.01 -14.53
N THR A 178 1.21 -5.91 -15.40
CA THR A 178 1.92 -5.52 -16.64
C THR A 178 0.92 -5.19 -17.75
N PRO A 179 1.14 -4.11 -18.54
CA PRO A 179 0.33 -3.85 -19.73
C PRO A 179 0.25 -5.06 -20.64
N LYS A 180 -0.97 -5.43 -21.05
CA LYS A 180 -1.25 -6.68 -21.79
C LYS A 180 -0.32 -6.90 -23.01
N ALA A 181 -0.06 -5.84 -23.78
CA ALA A 181 0.81 -5.94 -24.96
C ALA A 181 2.25 -6.31 -24.57
N VAL A 182 2.77 -5.75 -23.48
CA VAL A 182 4.12 -6.05 -22.96
C VAL A 182 4.17 -7.48 -22.42
N TYR A 183 3.15 -7.87 -21.64
CA TYR A 183 3.05 -9.22 -21.11
C TYR A 183 3.04 -10.27 -22.22
N GLU A 184 2.16 -10.16 -23.21
CA GLU A 184 2.02 -11.12 -24.32
C GLU A 184 3.28 -11.18 -25.21
N GLN A 185 3.96 -10.04 -25.43
CA GLN A 185 5.11 -9.96 -26.32
C GLN A 185 6.42 -10.42 -25.65
N TYR A 186 6.66 -10.06 -24.39
CA TYR A 186 7.97 -10.21 -23.76
C TYR A 186 8.00 -11.19 -22.58
N ILE A 187 6.90 -11.33 -21.84
CA ILE A 187 6.88 -12.13 -20.62
C ILE A 187 6.36 -13.53 -20.87
N LYS A 188 5.16 -13.64 -21.43
CA LYS A 188 4.49 -14.93 -21.66
C LYS A 188 5.32 -15.94 -22.46
N PRO A 189 5.98 -15.58 -23.59
CA PRO A 189 6.83 -16.53 -24.32
C PRO A 189 8.02 -17.03 -23.51
N TYR A 190 8.50 -16.23 -22.56
CA TYR A 190 9.57 -16.62 -21.65
C TYR A 190 9.09 -17.61 -20.59
N LEU A 191 7.90 -17.40 -20.06
CA LEU A 191 7.23 -18.31 -19.11
C LEU A 191 6.88 -19.66 -19.74
N GLU A 192 6.43 -19.67 -21.00
CA GLU A 192 6.09 -20.89 -21.73
C GLU A 192 7.29 -21.80 -21.97
N LYS A 193 8.51 -21.28 -21.89
CA LYS A 193 9.77 -22.06 -21.91
C LYS A 193 10.11 -22.73 -20.57
N GLY A 194 9.22 -22.65 -19.57
CA GLY A 194 9.41 -23.26 -18.27
C GLY A 194 10.34 -22.50 -17.33
N HIS A 195 10.61 -21.21 -17.61
CA HIS A 195 11.39 -20.38 -16.70
C HIS A 195 10.71 -20.29 -15.33
N LYS A 196 11.52 -20.35 -14.25
CA LYS A 196 11.08 -20.13 -12.88
C LYS A 196 11.76 -18.90 -12.31
N TYR A 197 10.96 -18.01 -11.77
CA TYR A 197 11.46 -16.79 -11.14
C TYR A 197 11.94 -17.01 -9.72
N THR A 198 13.01 -16.30 -9.35
CA THR A 198 13.46 -16.15 -7.98
C THR A 198 13.40 -14.67 -7.57
N PHE A 199 13.39 -14.42 -6.28
CA PHE A 199 13.39 -13.06 -5.74
C PHE A 199 14.67 -12.31 -6.12
N GLU A 200 15.84 -12.98 -6.04
CA GLU A 200 17.12 -12.43 -6.47
C GLU A 200 17.09 -12.01 -7.95
N GLU A 201 16.51 -12.86 -8.81
CA GLU A 201 16.39 -12.56 -10.24
C GLU A 201 15.48 -11.35 -10.49
N MET A 202 14.36 -11.22 -9.78
CA MET A 202 13.51 -10.02 -9.82
C MET A 202 14.31 -8.78 -9.43
N LYS A 203 15.02 -8.80 -8.31
CA LYS A 203 15.83 -7.66 -7.84
C LYS A 203 16.91 -7.26 -8.84
N LYS A 204 17.51 -8.22 -9.53
CA LYS A 204 18.58 -7.98 -10.50
C LYS A 204 18.08 -7.43 -11.84
N ASN A 205 16.94 -7.91 -12.31
CA ASN A 205 16.49 -7.71 -13.68
C ASN A 205 15.32 -6.73 -13.83
N THR A 206 14.69 -6.32 -12.72
CA THR A 206 13.57 -5.38 -12.72
C THR A 206 14.04 -4.03 -12.18
N PRO A 207 13.76 -2.91 -12.87
CA PRO A 207 14.06 -1.58 -12.34
C PRO A 207 13.44 -1.37 -10.95
N PRO A 208 14.12 -0.63 -10.03
CA PRO A 208 13.69 -0.48 -8.63
C PRO A 208 12.23 -0.04 -8.45
N GLU A 209 11.75 0.86 -9.31
CA GLU A 209 10.39 1.40 -9.30
C GLU A 209 9.29 0.39 -9.71
N TYR A 210 9.69 -0.78 -10.22
CA TYR A 210 8.76 -1.87 -10.60
C TYR A 210 9.00 -3.16 -9.79
N GLN A 211 9.86 -3.12 -8.78
CA GLN A 211 10.11 -4.26 -7.91
C GLN A 211 9.02 -4.37 -6.84
N PHE A 212 8.61 -5.59 -6.56
CA PHE A 212 7.78 -5.85 -5.38
C PHE A 212 8.65 -5.96 -4.13
N HIS A 213 8.20 -5.36 -3.04
CA HIS A 213 8.89 -5.41 -1.76
C HIS A 213 8.46 -6.64 -0.97
N ALA A 214 9.42 -7.31 -0.32
CA ALA A 214 9.10 -8.33 0.66
C ALA A 214 8.90 -7.69 2.04
N LEU A 215 7.93 -8.22 2.81
CA LEU A 215 7.66 -7.73 4.17
C LEU A 215 8.91 -7.71 5.03
N ILE A 216 9.79 -8.71 4.93
CA ILE A 216 11.04 -8.78 5.70
C ILE A 216 12.00 -7.63 5.39
N GLU A 217 12.02 -7.12 4.14
CA GLU A 217 12.82 -5.93 3.78
C GLU A 217 12.22 -4.68 4.41
N VAL A 218 10.89 -4.53 4.29
CA VAL A 218 10.13 -3.39 4.85
C VAL A 218 10.22 -3.37 6.37
N GLU A 219 10.06 -4.52 7.04
CA GLU A 219 10.22 -4.64 8.50
C GLU A 219 11.63 -4.25 8.97
N THR A 220 12.66 -4.61 8.21
CA THR A 220 14.04 -4.23 8.53
C THR A 220 14.24 -2.72 8.49
N LEU A 221 13.69 -2.04 7.49
CA LEU A 221 13.77 -0.58 7.34
C LEU A 221 12.92 0.14 8.39
N LEU A 222 11.71 -0.37 8.66
CA LEU A 222 10.83 0.11 9.73
C LEU A 222 11.53 0.01 11.10
N ALA A 223 12.10 -1.15 11.42
CA ALA A 223 12.81 -1.35 12.68
C ALA A 223 14.01 -0.42 12.84
N THR A 224 14.79 -0.22 11.76
CA THR A 224 15.92 0.72 11.74
C THR A 224 15.47 2.17 11.95
N ALA A 225 14.26 2.52 11.51
CA ALA A 225 13.66 3.83 11.71
C ALA A 225 12.93 3.99 13.06
N GLY A 226 12.93 2.99 13.93
CA GLY A 226 12.30 3.02 15.25
C GLY A 226 10.83 2.59 15.28
N PHE A 227 10.39 1.82 14.29
CA PHE A 227 9.06 1.21 14.23
C PHE A 227 9.09 -0.29 14.52
N LYS A 228 7.93 -0.82 14.85
CA LYS A 228 7.69 -2.25 15.00
C LYS A 228 6.37 -2.63 14.34
N VAL A 229 6.37 -3.67 13.52
CA VAL A 229 5.14 -4.30 13.04
C VAL A 229 4.53 -5.09 14.20
N LYS A 230 3.32 -4.70 14.60
CA LYS A 230 2.60 -5.29 15.73
C LYS A 230 1.65 -6.39 15.28
N GLU A 231 1.06 -6.23 14.11
CA GLU A 231 0.07 -7.17 13.57
C GLU A 231 0.16 -7.19 12.04
N VAL A 232 -0.01 -8.37 11.46
CA VAL A 232 -0.15 -8.59 10.02
C VAL A 232 -1.41 -9.42 9.79
N VAL A 233 -2.31 -8.92 8.95
CA VAL A 233 -3.51 -9.63 8.49
C VAL A 233 -3.34 -9.93 7.01
N GLU A 234 -2.97 -11.16 6.69
CA GLU A 234 -2.79 -11.62 5.32
C GLU A 234 -4.15 -11.84 4.65
N VAL A 235 -4.32 -11.29 3.43
CA VAL A 235 -5.45 -11.55 2.54
C VAL A 235 -5.03 -12.50 1.43
N THR A 236 -3.88 -12.22 0.82
CA THR A 236 -3.19 -13.08 -0.15
C THR A 236 -1.70 -13.10 0.22
N PRO A 237 -0.88 -14.00 -0.33
CA PRO A 237 0.55 -14.00 -0.07
C PRO A 237 1.29 -12.70 -0.46
N PHE A 238 0.61 -11.77 -1.13
CA PHE A 238 1.19 -10.51 -1.61
C PHE A 238 0.31 -9.28 -1.35
N PHE A 239 -0.72 -9.40 -0.55
CA PHE A 239 -1.55 -8.28 -0.08
C PHE A 239 -2.05 -8.53 1.33
N GLY A 240 -1.96 -7.52 2.17
CA GLY A 240 -2.45 -7.59 3.54
C GLY A 240 -2.52 -6.25 4.24
N PHE A 241 -2.89 -6.32 5.51
CA PHE A 241 -2.97 -5.17 6.39
C PHE A 241 -1.91 -5.29 7.48
N LEU A 242 -1.22 -4.19 7.74
CA LEU A 242 -0.21 -4.11 8.79
C LEU A 242 -0.59 -3.03 9.81
N LYS A 243 -0.42 -3.36 11.08
CA LYS A 243 -0.43 -2.39 12.17
C LYS A 243 0.99 -2.17 12.67
N ILE A 244 1.45 -0.94 12.59
CA ILE A 244 2.83 -0.55 12.86
C ILE A 244 2.80 0.51 13.96
N VAL A 245 3.67 0.37 14.96
CA VAL A 245 3.78 1.30 16.09
C VAL A 245 5.24 1.69 16.29
N LYS A 246 5.49 2.76 17.03
CA LYS A 246 6.86 3.08 17.47
C LYS A 246 7.39 2.01 18.43
N SER A 247 8.70 1.74 18.34
CA SER A 247 9.40 0.76 19.18
C SER A 247 9.66 1.28 20.59
#